data_32e29bbea8384a330e7fe336d7dce097
#
_entry.id   32e29bbea8384a330e7fe336d7dce097
#
_cell.length_a   1.000
_cell.length_b   1.000
_cell.length_c   1.000
_cell.angle_alpha   90.00
_cell.angle_beta   90.00
_cell.angle_gamma   90.00
#
_symmetry.space_group_name_H-M   'P 1'
#
loop_
_entity.id
_entity.type
_entity.pdbx_description
1 polymer ?
#
loop_
_entity_poly.entity_id
_entity_poly.type
_entity_poly.pdbx_seq_one_letter_code
_entity_poly.pdbx_strand_id
1 'polypeptide(L)'
;PASRIKEWDYSLIANDHFAVALTIDDNGYMGLDSISFLHFDQRWERTKSPMRAFPMGRTGLPESSASGTTATSGRGYALVFRHVPQGRELTFRMENFLNGQTIDGSVTLTEEPEESMVICTPFPKPGCFYYNQKINCMRAQGQVQLGDKTYCFDPADSFGVLDWGRGVWTYHNTWYWGSASGLADGVPFGWNIGYGFGDTS
;
A
#
# COMPACT_ATOMS: atom_id res chain seq x y z
N PRO A 1 -8.64 12.74 19.75
CA PRO A 1 -8.27 13.92 18.97
C PRO A 1 -7.79 13.50 17.57
N ALA A 2 -8.09 14.28 16.53
CA ALA A 2 -7.69 14.01 15.15
C ALA A 2 -6.16 13.76 15.00
N SER A 3 -5.35 14.43 15.80
CA SER A 3 -3.89 14.24 15.83
C SER A 3 -3.43 12.84 16.24
N ARG A 4 -4.33 12.00 16.75
CA ARG A 4 -4.02 10.64 17.21
C ARG A 4 -4.52 9.56 16.25
N ILE A 5 -5.37 9.92 15.31
CA ILE A 5 -5.89 8.99 14.31
C ILE A 5 -4.79 8.71 13.29
N LYS A 6 -4.62 7.46 12.94
CA LYS A 6 -3.75 6.93 11.91
C LYS A 6 -4.63 6.30 10.84
N GLU A 7 -4.38 6.65 9.59
CA GLU A 7 -5.08 6.07 8.44
C GLU A 7 -4.04 5.80 7.34
N TRP A 8 -4.18 4.70 6.64
CA TRP A 8 -3.27 4.34 5.56
C TRP A 8 -3.96 3.52 4.47
N ASP A 9 -3.47 3.69 3.28
CA ASP A 9 -3.75 2.87 2.11
C ASP A 9 -2.40 2.49 1.49
N TYR A 10 -2.03 1.23 1.63
CA TYR A 10 -0.79 0.67 1.13
C TYR A 10 -1.10 -0.41 0.12
N SER A 11 -0.41 -0.37 -1.01
CA SER A 11 -0.46 -1.44 -2.02
C SER A 11 0.94 -1.86 -2.41
N LEU A 12 1.17 -3.18 -2.45
CA LEU A 12 2.37 -3.78 -3.03
C LEU A 12 1.99 -4.54 -4.28
N ILE A 13 2.66 -4.30 -5.39
CA ILE A 13 2.51 -5.01 -6.65
C ILE A 13 3.84 -5.67 -6.97
N ALA A 14 3.83 -6.96 -7.22
CA ALA A 14 5.05 -7.73 -7.45
C ALA A 14 4.88 -8.84 -8.48
N ASN A 15 5.98 -9.16 -9.14
CA ASN A 15 6.23 -10.41 -9.85
C ASN A 15 7.61 -10.96 -9.43
N ASP A 16 8.12 -11.97 -10.11
CA ASP A 16 9.41 -12.59 -9.75
C ASP A 16 10.63 -11.69 -10.01
N HIS A 17 10.48 -10.60 -10.77
CA HIS A 17 11.58 -9.75 -11.23
C HIS A 17 11.67 -8.41 -10.50
N PHE A 18 10.52 -7.81 -10.16
CA PHE A 18 10.47 -6.52 -9.50
C PHE A 18 9.18 -6.31 -8.72
N ALA A 19 9.19 -5.29 -7.87
CA ALA A 19 8.00 -4.85 -7.15
C ALA A 19 7.93 -3.33 -7.06
N VAL A 20 6.69 -2.84 -6.91
CA VAL A 20 6.40 -1.45 -6.55
C VAL A 20 5.51 -1.43 -5.32
N ALA A 21 5.90 -0.67 -4.31
CA ALA A 21 5.07 -0.41 -3.14
C ALA A 21 4.66 1.06 -3.11
N LEU A 22 3.39 1.29 -2.85
CA LEU A 22 2.76 2.60 -2.83
C LEU A 22 2.06 2.83 -1.50
N THR A 23 2.25 4.00 -0.90
CA THR A 23 1.60 4.35 0.37
C THR A 23 1.06 5.76 0.33
N ILE A 24 -0.15 5.95 0.81
CA ILE A 24 -0.70 7.23 1.23
C ILE A 24 -1.14 7.08 2.67
N ASP A 25 -0.57 7.86 3.59
CA ASP A 25 -1.00 7.85 4.98
C ASP A 25 -1.35 9.23 5.54
N ASP A 26 -2.19 9.24 6.56
CA ASP A 26 -2.49 10.39 7.40
C ASP A 26 -2.34 9.96 8.86
N ASN A 27 -1.23 10.30 9.46
CA ASN A 27 -0.94 10.00 10.86
C ASN A 27 -1.41 11.11 11.82
N GLY A 28 -2.24 12.03 11.34
CA GLY A 28 -2.70 13.20 12.07
C GLY A 28 -1.65 14.31 12.04
N TYR A 29 -0.61 14.24 12.84
CA TYR A 29 0.44 15.28 12.89
C TYR A 29 1.40 15.23 11.68
N MET A 30 1.48 14.13 10.98
CA MET A 30 2.23 13.98 9.73
C MET A 30 1.53 13.00 8.79
N GLY A 31 1.69 13.20 7.50
CA GLY A 31 1.33 12.23 6.46
C GLY A 31 2.58 11.85 5.68
N LEU A 32 2.58 10.65 5.13
CA LEU A 32 3.66 10.11 4.32
C LEU A 32 3.10 9.59 3.01
N ASP A 33 3.69 10.03 1.91
CA ASP A 33 3.33 9.58 0.57
C ASP A 33 4.56 8.89 -0.02
N SER A 34 4.49 7.59 -0.23
CA SER A 34 5.68 6.80 -0.54
C SER A 34 5.55 6.02 -1.84
N ILE A 35 6.63 6.01 -2.61
CA ILE A 35 6.86 5.07 -3.71
C ILE A 35 8.16 4.32 -3.41
N SER A 36 8.09 3.00 -3.46
CA SER A 36 9.26 2.13 -3.44
C SER A 36 9.31 1.32 -4.73
N PHE A 37 10.48 1.21 -5.33
CA PHE A 37 10.77 0.29 -6.43
C PHE A 37 11.86 -0.68 -5.99
N LEU A 38 11.61 -1.98 -6.15
CA LEU A 38 12.52 -3.06 -5.81
C LEU A 38 12.83 -3.85 -7.08
N HIS A 39 14.09 -3.99 -7.43
CA HIS A 39 14.54 -4.78 -8.58
C HIS A 39 15.22 -6.05 -8.10
N PHE A 40 14.53 -7.19 -8.15
CA PHE A 40 14.99 -8.43 -7.56
C PHE A 40 16.20 -9.02 -8.31
N ASP A 41 16.16 -9.04 -9.64
CA ASP A 41 17.27 -9.59 -10.45
C ASP A 41 18.57 -8.82 -10.27
N GLN A 42 18.51 -7.49 -10.14
CA GLN A 42 19.68 -6.63 -9.97
C GLN A 42 19.97 -6.30 -8.49
N ARG A 43 19.14 -6.76 -7.57
CA ARG A 43 19.30 -6.64 -6.10
C ARG A 43 19.51 -5.21 -5.63
N TRP A 44 18.66 -4.29 -6.09
CA TRP A 44 18.62 -2.92 -5.59
C TRP A 44 17.19 -2.48 -5.29
N GLU A 45 17.10 -1.50 -4.43
CA GLU A 45 15.84 -0.84 -4.10
C GLU A 45 16.00 0.68 -4.02
N ARG A 46 14.92 1.37 -4.23
CA ARG A 46 14.82 2.80 -4.01
C ARG A 46 13.46 3.13 -3.41
N THR A 47 13.47 3.85 -2.30
CA THR A 47 12.27 4.43 -1.68
C THR A 47 12.40 5.93 -1.63
N LYS A 48 11.33 6.64 -1.97
CA LYS A 48 11.21 8.08 -1.77
C LYS A 48 9.86 8.39 -1.14
N SER A 49 9.89 9.11 -0.02
CA SER A 49 8.74 9.33 0.86
C SER A 49 8.61 10.79 1.25
N PRO A 50 8.02 11.65 0.39
CA PRO A 50 7.65 13.00 0.80
C PRO A 50 6.73 12.99 2.02
N MET A 51 6.97 13.91 2.93
CA MET A 51 6.16 14.09 4.14
C MET A 51 5.27 15.32 4.02
N ARG A 52 4.06 15.21 4.55
CA ARG A 52 3.10 16.32 4.71
C ARG A 52 2.97 16.68 6.18
N ALA A 53 3.05 17.96 6.50
CA ALA A 53 2.92 18.43 7.88
C ALA A 53 1.44 18.62 8.23
N PHE A 54 1.02 18.07 9.37
CA PHE A 54 -0.28 18.26 10.00
C PHE A 54 -1.48 18.06 9.06
N PRO A 55 -1.60 16.93 8.35
CA PRO A 55 -2.77 16.66 7.52
C PRO A 55 -4.05 16.56 8.35
N MET A 56 -4.03 15.99 9.55
CA MET A 56 -5.12 15.98 10.54
C MET A 56 -6.44 15.42 9.99
N GLY A 57 -6.37 14.36 9.17
CA GLY A 57 -7.51 13.73 8.51
C GLY A 57 -7.95 14.42 7.21
N ARG A 58 -7.30 15.51 6.80
CA ARG A 58 -7.64 16.23 5.56
C ARG A 58 -7.22 15.51 4.28
N THR A 59 -6.43 14.45 4.39
CA THR A 59 -6.14 13.56 3.26
C THR A 59 -7.42 12.89 2.75
N GLY A 60 -8.41 12.70 3.63
CA GLY A 60 -9.73 12.22 3.24
C GLY A 60 -9.73 10.77 2.76
N LEU A 61 -8.98 9.90 3.45
CA LEU A 61 -9.02 8.48 3.15
C LEU A 61 -10.47 7.96 3.32
N PRO A 62 -10.98 7.15 2.38
CA PRO A 62 -12.31 6.57 2.46
C PRO A 62 -12.54 5.78 3.75
N GLU A 63 -13.78 5.71 4.22
CA GLU A 63 -14.15 4.94 5.41
C GLU A 63 -14.13 3.42 5.18
N SER A 64 -14.06 3.01 3.92
CA SER A 64 -14.02 1.61 3.48
C SER A 64 -12.95 1.43 2.40
N SER A 65 -12.29 0.27 2.42
CA SER A 65 -11.40 -0.18 1.35
C SER A 65 -12.14 -0.55 0.06
N ALA A 66 -13.45 -0.79 0.14
CA ALA A 66 -14.29 -1.27 -0.95
C ALA A 66 -14.87 -0.14 -1.82
N SER A 67 -14.54 1.13 -1.58
CA SER A 67 -15.09 2.24 -2.34
C SER A 67 -14.25 3.50 -2.20
N GLY A 68 -14.45 4.44 -3.12
CA GLY A 68 -13.88 5.78 -3.05
C GLY A 68 -12.51 5.90 -3.71
N THR A 69 -11.86 7.00 -3.41
CA THR A 69 -10.54 7.36 -3.95
C THR A 69 -9.67 7.93 -2.85
N THR A 70 -8.49 7.38 -2.70
CA THR A 70 -7.41 7.96 -1.89
C THR A 70 -6.47 8.71 -2.83
N ALA A 71 -6.23 9.99 -2.61
CA ALA A 71 -5.37 10.77 -3.49
C ALA A 71 -4.51 11.77 -2.72
N THR A 72 -3.30 11.95 -3.18
CA THR A 72 -2.38 12.95 -2.64
C THR A 72 -1.47 13.50 -3.74
N SER A 73 -1.01 14.72 -3.54
CA SER A 73 -0.03 15.34 -4.42
C SER A 73 0.80 16.38 -3.68
N GLY A 74 1.96 16.66 -4.23
CA GLY A 74 2.87 17.68 -3.76
C GLY A 74 3.82 18.13 -4.87
N ARG A 75 4.89 18.82 -4.48
CA ARG A 75 5.87 19.27 -5.46
C ARG A 75 6.58 18.09 -6.13
N GLY A 76 6.26 17.88 -7.40
CA GLY A 76 6.88 16.84 -8.23
C GLY A 76 6.40 15.42 -7.95
N TYR A 77 5.24 15.25 -7.29
CA TYR A 77 4.65 13.92 -7.14
C TYR A 77 3.12 13.95 -7.06
N ALA A 78 2.50 12.83 -7.41
CA ALA A 78 1.09 12.55 -7.21
C ALA A 78 0.88 11.04 -7.11
N LEU A 79 -0.02 10.62 -6.22
CA LEU A 79 -0.51 9.26 -6.08
C LEU A 79 -2.04 9.29 -6.04
N VAL A 80 -2.68 8.38 -6.76
CA VAL A 80 -4.14 8.22 -6.77
C VAL A 80 -4.47 6.74 -6.76
N PHE A 81 -5.22 6.30 -5.76
CA PHE A 81 -5.73 4.95 -5.63
C PHE A 81 -7.25 5.03 -5.69
N ARG A 82 -7.84 4.46 -6.72
CA ARG A 82 -9.27 4.53 -6.98
C ARG A 82 -9.88 3.13 -6.98
N HIS A 83 -10.94 2.97 -6.22
CA HIS A 83 -11.79 1.78 -6.35
C HIS A 83 -12.67 1.92 -7.60
N VAL A 84 -12.68 0.91 -8.45
CA VAL A 84 -13.47 0.82 -9.69
C VAL A 84 -14.25 -0.49 -9.70
N PRO A 85 -15.30 -0.64 -10.54
CA PRO A 85 -16.11 -1.86 -10.55
C PRO A 85 -15.32 -3.16 -10.78
N GLN A 86 -14.16 -3.06 -11.46
CA GLN A 86 -13.30 -4.23 -11.76
C GLN A 86 -12.25 -4.49 -10.68
N GLY A 87 -12.11 -3.61 -9.68
CA GLY A 87 -11.09 -3.71 -8.63
C GLY A 87 -10.50 -2.36 -8.26
N ARG A 88 -9.19 -2.17 -8.37
CA ARG A 88 -8.48 -0.95 -7.96
C ARG A 88 -7.56 -0.44 -9.07
N GLU A 89 -7.63 0.85 -9.35
CA GLU A 89 -6.66 1.55 -10.21
C GLU A 89 -5.68 2.33 -9.35
N LEU A 90 -4.40 2.09 -9.57
CA LEU A 90 -3.29 2.74 -8.88
C LEU A 90 -2.50 3.54 -9.91
N THR A 91 -2.51 4.87 -9.80
CA THR A 91 -1.68 5.74 -10.63
C THR A 91 -0.74 6.55 -9.76
N PHE A 92 0.49 6.70 -10.21
CA PHE A 92 1.51 7.39 -9.44
C PHE A 92 2.56 8.03 -10.34
N ARG A 93 3.14 9.11 -9.85
CA ARG A 93 4.28 9.79 -10.47
C ARG A 93 5.14 10.43 -9.39
N MET A 94 6.47 10.37 -9.56
CA MET A 94 7.40 11.07 -8.68
C MET A 94 8.66 11.48 -9.43
N GLU A 95 8.92 12.77 -9.48
CA GLU A 95 10.10 13.36 -10.10
C GLU A 95 11.35 13.14 -9.24
N ASN A 96 12.52 13.10 -9.88
CA ASN A 96 13.79 12.87 -9.20
C ASN A 96 13.79 11.64 -8.29
N PHE A 97 13.13 10.57 -8.71
CA PHE A 97 13.01 9.34 -7.94
C PHE A 97 14.34 8.60 -7.80
N LEU A 98 15.03 8.37 -8.91
CA LEU A 98 16.33 7.69 -8.95
C LEU A 98 17.29 8.43 -9.91
N ASN A 99 18.41 8.95 -9.39
CA ASN A 99 19.44 9.62 -10.18
C ASN A 99 18.90 10.72 -11.12
N GLY A 100 17.95 11.52 -10.65
CA GLY A 100 17.29 12.57 -11.43
C GLY A 100 16.16 12.10 -12.33
N GLN A 101 15.96 10.78 -12.47
CA GLN A 101 14.90 10.20 -13.28
C GLN A 101 13.56 10.23 -12.56
N THR A 102 12.51 10.33 -13.33
CA THR A 102 11.12 10.22 -12.85
C THR A 102 10.70 8.76 -12.87
N ILE A 103 9.90 8.37 -11.86
CA ILE A 103 9.08 7.17 -11.90
C ILE A 103 7.63 7.58 -12.13
N ASP A 104 6.92 6.90 -13.01
CA ASP A 104 5.45 6.98 -13.13
C ASP A 104 4.88 5.62 -13.53
N GLY A 105 3.63 5.41 -13.20
CA GLY A 105 2.99 4.14 -13.50
C GLY A 105 1.48 4.17 -13.35
N SER A 106 0.87 3.19 -13.98
CA SER A 106 -0.56 2.90 -13.85
C SER A 106 -0.74 1.39 -13.81
N VAL A 107 -1.36 0.90 -12.75
CA VAL A 107 -1.62 -0.52 -12.51
C VAL A 107 -3.07 -0.71 -12.09
N THR A 108 -3.73 -1.70 -12.67
CA THR A 108 -5.06 -2.15 -12.26
C THR A 108 -4.93 -3.47 -11.52
N LEU A 109 -5.53 -3.54 -10.33
CA LEU A 109 -5.67 -4.77 -9.54
C LEU A 109 -7.09 -5.28 -9.71
N THR A 110 -7.22 -6.55 -10.12
CA THR A 110 -8.51 -7.21 -10.39
C THR A 110 -8.61 -8.55 -9.67
N GLU A 111 -9.73 -9.24 -9.82
CA GLU A 111 -9.95 -10.55 -9.22
C GLU A 111 -9.71 -10.54 -7.70
N GLU A 112 -10.30 -9.56 -7.01
CA GLU A 112 -10.26 -9.51 -5.55
C GLU A 112 -10.91 -10.81 -5.01
N PRO A 113 -10.20 -11.57 -4.14
CA PRO A 113 -10.74 -12.81 -3.59
C PRO A 113 -11.97 -12.52 -2.70
N GLU A 114 -12.90 -13.47 -2.64
CA GLU A 114 -14.11 -13.38 -1.80
C GLU A 114 -13.76 -13.23 -0.32
N GLU A 115 -12.65 -13.83 0.13
CA GLU A 115 -12.18 -13.78 1.50
C GLU A 115 -10.94 -12.90 1.65
N SER A 116 -10.94 -12.08 2.69
CA SER A 116 -9.81 -11.24 3.06
C SER A 116 -9.61 -11.26 4.58
N MET A 117 -8.41 -10.92 5.01
CA MET A 117 -8.15 -10.77 6.44
C MET A 117 -8.64 -9.42 6.93
N VAL A 118 -9.60 -9.43 7.86
CA VAL A 118 -10.07 -8.22 8.56
C VAL A 118 -9.88 -8.43 10.05
N ILE A 119 -9.18 -7.51 10.70
CA ILE A 119 -8.90 -7.57 12.13
C ILE A 119 -9.16 -6.22 12.81
N CYS A 120 -9.61 -6.28 14.04
CA CYS A 120 -9.70 -5.14 14.93
C CYS A 120 -9.06 -5.52 16.27
N THR A 121 -7.81 -5.11 16.46
CA THR A 121 -6.99 -5.49 17.61
C THR A 121 -6.93 -4.35 18.62
N PRO A 122 -7.30 -4.56 19.89
CA PRO A 122 -7.11 -3.56 20.92
C PRO A 122 -5.64 -3.45 21.33
N PHE A 123 -5.29 -2.31 21.92
CA PHE A 123 -4.06 -2.17 22.69
C PHE A 123 -4.40 -2.19 24.18
N PRO A 124 -3.44 -2.47 25.09
CA PRO A 124 -3.66 -2.44 26.53
C PRO A 124 -4.19 -1.09 27.04
N LYS A 125 -3.90 -0.01 26.33
CA LYS A 125 -4.41 1.33 26.67
C LYS A 125 -5.84 1.51 26.17
N PRO A 126 -6.82 1.82 27.05
CA PRO A 126 -8.22 2.04 26.66
C PRO A 126 -8.35 3.10 25.56
N GLY A 127 -9.21 2.82 24.56
CA GLY A 127 -9.45 3.69 23.42
C GLY A 127 -8.35 3.66 22.34
N CYS A 128 -7.36 2.79 22.51
CA CYS A 128 -6.38 2.50 21.47
C CYS A 128 -6.73 1.18 20.80
N PHE A 129 -6.74 1.19 19.47
CA PHE A 129 -7.06 0.03 18.63
C PHE A 129 -6.38 0.20 17.27
N TYR A 130 -6.36 -0.90 16.54
CA TYR A 130 -5.95 -0.95 15.15
C TYR A 130 -7.00 -1.78 14.38
N TYR A 131 -7.59 -1.17 13.36
CA TYR A 131 -8.52 -1.80 12.43
C TYR A 131 -7.87 -1.88 11.07
N ASN A 132 -7.84 -3.07 10.48
CA ASN A 132 -7.06 -3.33 9.29
C ASN A 132 -7.73 -4.36 8.39
N GLN A 133 -7.62 -4.15 7.09
CA GLN A 133 -7.93 -5.14 6.08
C GLN A 133 -6.70 -5.41 5.22
N LYS A 134 -6.44 -6.68 4.96
CA LYS A 134 -5.40 -7.14 4.03
C LYS A 134 -6.01 -8.05 3.00
N ILE A 135 -5.73 -7.74 1.72
CA ILE A 135 -6.20 -8.50 0.58
C ILE A 135 -4.97 -8.94 -0.22
N ASN A 136 -4.86 -10.23 -0.48
CA ASN A 136 -3.77 -10.82 -1.27
C ASN A 136 -4.30 -11.32 -2.62
N CYS A 137 -3.38 -11.68 -3.51
CA CYS A 137 -3.65 -12.38 -4.77
C CYS A 137 -4.54 -11.63 -5.77
N MET A 138 -4.70 -10.33 -5.67
CA MET A 138 -5.33 -9.56 -6.74
C MET A 138 -4.44 -9.62 -7.98
N ARG A 139 -5.00 -9.95 -9.15
CA ARG A 139 -4.24 -9.94 -10.40
C ARG A 139 -3.83 -8.52 -10.77
N ALA A 140 -2.58 -8.33 -11.13
CA ALA A 140 -2.04 -7.02 -11.45
C ALA A 140 -1.72 -6.90 -12.93
N GLN A 141 -2.23 -5.84 -13.57
CA GLN A 141 -1.95 -5.50 -14.97
C GLN A 141 -1.59 -4.03 -15.09
N GLY A 142 -0.51 -3.72 -15.78
CA GLY A 142 -0.11 -2.33 -15.99
C GLY A 142 1.37 -2.19 -16.26
N GLN A 143 1.84 -0.95 -16.14
CA GLN A 143 3.24 -0.65 -16.41
C GLN A 143 3.79 0.45 -15.49
N VAL A 144 5.09 0.41 -15.33
CA VAL A 144 5.88 1.41 -14.60
C VAL A 144 7.00 1.87 -15.50
N GLN A 145 7.11 3.17 -15.68
CA GLN A 145 8.21 3.81 -16.38
C GLN A 145 9.20 4.37 -15.35
N LEU A 146 10.45 3.98 -15.43
CA LEU A 146 11.55 4.55 -14.62
C LEU A 146 12.67 5.03 -15.54
N GLY A 147 12.74 6.34 -15.75
CA GLY A 147 13.59 6.91 -16.78
C GLY A 147 13.23 6.37 -18.16
N ASP A 148 14.18 5.75 -18.84
CA ASP A 148 13.99 5.16 -20.18
C ASP A 148 13.54 3.70 -20.14
N LYS A 149 13.37 3.11 -18.95
CA LYS A 149 12.98 1.70 -18.79
C LYS A 149 11.52 1.56 -18.47
N THR A 150 10.88 0.61 -19.15
CA THR A 150 9.49 0.20 -18.89
C THR A 150 9.48 -1.18 -18.25
N TYR A 151 8.73 -1.31 -17.19
CA TYR A 151 8.48 -2.54 -16.43
C TYR A 151 6.99 -2.86 -16.51
N CYS A 152 6.64 -4.06 -16.97
CA CYS A 152 5.26 -4.46 -17.18
C CYS A 152 4.84 -5.49 -16.14
N PHE A 153 3.63 -5.33 -15.61
CA PHE A 153 2.93 -6.33 -14.83
C PHE A 153 1.96 -7.08 -15.75
N ASP A 154 2.11 -8.39 -15.82
CA ASP A 154 1.22 -9.30 -16.54
C ASP A 154 0.33 -10.02 -15.51
N PRO A 155 -1.00 -10.04 -15.68
CA PRO A 155 -1.89 -10.71 -14.73
C PRO A 155 -1.66 -12.23 -14.64
N ALA A 156 -0.91 -12.83 -15.55
CA ALA A 156 -0.54 -14.24 -15.46
C ALA A 156 0.45 -14.54 -14.33
N ASP A 157 1.34 -13.60 -13.98
CA ASP A 157 2.41 -13.77 -13.01
C ASP A 157 2.52 -12.68 -11.94
N SER A 158 1.77 -11.59 -12.09
CA SER A 158 1.89 -10.42 -11.24
C SER A 158 0.70 -10.29 -10.30
N PHE A 159 0.98 -9.99 -9.02
CA PHE A 159 -0.02 -9.91 -7.97
C PHE A 159 0.08 -8.62 -7.18
N GLY A 160 -1.09 -8.14 -6.76
CA GLY A 160 -1.25 -7.02 -5.84
C GLY A 160 -1.69 -7.46 -4.45
N VAL A 161 -1.21 -6.72 -3.45
CA VAL A 161 -1.60 -6.81 -2.04
C VAL A 161 -2.11 -5.46 -1.60
N LEU A 162 -3.22 -5.44 -0.86
CA LEU A 162 -3.71 -4.29 -0.12
C LEU A 162 -3.43 -4.46 1.36
N ASP A 163 -2.93 -3.40 2.00
CA ASP A 163 -2.94 -3.20 3.45
C ASP A 163 -3.58 -1.85 3.74
N TRP A 164 -4.84 -1.87 4.11
CA TRP A 164 -5.63 -0.69 4.39
C TRP A 164 -6.10 -0.70 5.83
N GLY A 165 -6.11 0.47 6.46
CA GLY A 165 -6.63 0.52 7.80
C GLY A 165 -6.61 1.87 8.47
N ARG A 166 -7.03 1.86 9.73
CA ARG A 166 -7.06 3.01 10.62
C ARG A 166 -6.98 2.60 12.07
N GLY A 167 -6.61 3.54 12.91
CA GLY A 167 -6.57 3.27 14.34
C GLY A 167 -6.07 4.44 15.18
N VAL A 168 -6.02 4.19 16.46
CA VAL A 168 -5.38 5.06 17.45
C VAL A 168 -4.37 4.22 18.20
N TRP A 169 -3.10 4.39 17.90
CA TRP A 169 -2.04 3.53 18.43
C TRP A 169 -1.42 4.10 19.72
N THR A 170 -0.78 3.23 20.47
CA THR A 170 0.16 3.62 21.54
C THR A 170 1.41 4.27 20.93
N TYR A 171 2.25 4.95 21.73
CA TYR A 171 3.43 5.63 21.20
C TYR A 171 4.59 4.70 20.85
N HIS A 172 4.70 3.58 21.57
CA HIS A 172 5.75 2.59 21.35
C HIS A 172 5.11 1.31 20.86
N ASN A 173 5.45 0.92 19.66
CA ASN A 173 4.93 -0.29 19.04
C ASN A 173 6.07 -0.99 18.29
N THR A 174 6.02 -2.31 18.29
CA THR A 174 6.87 -3.16 17.46
C THR A 174 5.97 -4.17 16.80
N TRP A 175 6.17 -4.41 15.53
CA TRP A 175 5.44 -5.46 14.82
C TRP A 175 6.32 -6.11 13.79
N TYR A 176 5.99 -7.34 13.49
CA TYR A 176 6.50 -8.07 12.34
C TYR A 176 5.32 -8.42 11.44
N TRP A 177 5.48 -8.17 10.16
CA TRP A 177 4.49 -8.51 9.17
C TRP A 177 5.16 -9.13 7.95
N GLY A 178 4.62 -10.26 7.50
CA GLY A 178 4.96 -10.90 6.26
C GLY A 178 3.71 -11.10 5.42
N SER A 179 3.85 -10.97 4.13
CA SER A 179 2.78 -11.18 3.16
C SER A 179 3.35 -11.79 1.90
N ALA A 180 2.61 -12.70 1.29
CA ALA A 180 2.94 -13.25 -0.01
C ALA A 180 1.69 -13.46 -0.85
N SER A 181 1.87 -13.38 -2.16
CA SER A 181 0.88 -13.71 -3.18
C SER A 181 1.58 -14.40 -4.33
N GLY A 182 0.99 -15.42 -4.90
CA GLY A 182 1.56 -16.18 -6.00
C GLY A 182 0.64 -17.31 -6.45
N LEU A 183 1.20 -18.28 -7.15
CA LEU A 183 0.52 -19.49 -7.59
C LEU A 183 1.12 -20.72 -6.90
N ALA A 184 0.27 -21.57 -6.38
CA ALA A 184 0.62 -22.92 -5.95
C ALA A 184 -0.12 -23.92 -6.87
N ASP A 185 0.60 -24.66 -7.67
CA ASP A 185 0.03 -25.58 -8.68
C ASP A 185 -0.99 -24.89 -9.62
N GLY A 186 -0.72 -23.64 -10.01
CA GLY A 186 -1.60 -22.84 -10.88
C GLY A 186 -2.79 -22.20 -10.18
N VAL A 187 -2.97 -22.42 -8.88
CA VAL A 187 -4.04 -21.82 -8.08
C VAL A 187 -3.50 -20.60 -7.31
N PRO A 188 -4.19 -19.46 -7.32
CA PRO A 188 -3.80 -18.32 -6.50
C PRO A 188 -3.70 -18.69 -5.03
N PHE A 189 -2.55 -18.42 -4.43
CA PHE A 189 -2.26 -18.68 -3.03
C PHE A 189 -1.57 -17.47 -2.39
N GLY A 190 -2.11 -17.00 -1.29
CA GLY A 190 -1.54 -15.89 -0.53
C GLY A 190 -1.68 -16.08 0.97
N TRP A 191 -0.86 -15.36 1.71
CA TRP A 191 -0.91 -15.38 3.16
C TRP A 191 -0.48 -14.05 3.77
N ASN A 192 -0.97 -13.78 4.96
CA ASN A 192 -0.52 -12.71 5.84
C ASN A 192 -0.19 -13.30 7.20
N ILE A 193 0.97 -12.94 7.73
CA ILE A 193 1.41 -13.31 9.08
C ILE A 193 1.78 -12.03 9.81
N GLY A 194 1.14 -11.79 10.96
CA GLY A 194 1.41 -10.63 11.81
C GLY A 194 1.72 -11.02 13.24
N TYR A 195 2.63 -10.29 13.89
CA TYR A 195 3.00 -10.51 15.27
C TYR A 195 3.41 -9.19 15.95
N GLY A 196 2.99 -9.02 17.21
CA GLY A 196 3.49 -7.97 18.10
C GLY A 196 2.78 -6.64 18.02
N PHE A 197 1.77 -6.45 17.16
CA PHE A 197 1.02 -5.20 17.05
C PHE A 197 -0.34 -5.31 17.73
N GLY A 198 -0.49 -4.60 18.86
CA GLY A 198 -1.67 -4.68 19.71
C GLY A 198 -1.67 -5.92 20.63
N ASP A 199 -2.82 -6.16 21.26
CA ASP A 199 -3.06 -7.35 22.09
C ASP A 199 -3.71 -8.43 21.20
N THR A 200 -2.97 -9.50 20.98
CA THR A 200 -3.36 -10.63 20.14
C THR A 200 -3.58 -11.93 20.95
N SER A 201 -3.61 -11.82 22.28
CA SER A 201 -3.86 -12.95 23.19
C SER A 201 -5.33 -13.34 23.28
#